data_9f82fcbd9db984e682551b851f696be7
#
_entry.id   9f82fcbd9db984e682551b851f696be7
#
_cell.length_a   1.000
_cell.length_b   1.000
_cell.length_c   1.000
_cell.angle_alpha   90.00
_cell.angle_beta   90.00
_cell.angle_gamma   90.00
#
_symmetry.space_group_name_H-M   'P 1'
#
loop_
_entity.id
_entity.type
_entity.pdbx_description
1 polymer ?
#
loop_
_entity_poly.entity_id
_entity_poly.type
_entity_poly.pdbx_seq_one_letter_code
_entity_poly.pdbx_strand_id
1 'polypeptide(L)'
;MNIEEIAKMMVAKGKGILAADESTGTMEKRLKSVNVECTEKNRLNFRETLFSSNSMKTSISGVILFDETLRQTSSSGISIPELIKKSGAIPGIKVDKGAKSLAGSDKEKITEGLDGLRDRMKEYYDLGARFAKWRAVYSISSSHPSDQCIKSNAHALARYAAIVQEAKMVPIVEPEVLMDGEHTIC
;
A
#
# COMPACT_ATOMS: atom_id res chain seq x y z
N MET A 1 10.33 12.29 14.65
CA MET A 1 10.41 10.81 14.65
C MET A 1 11.37 10.41 13.52
N ASN A 2 12.35 9.60 13.81
CA ASN A 2 13.24 9.03 12.79
C ASN A 2 12.62 7.75 12.18
N ILE A 3 13.21 7.23 11.11
CA ILE A 3 12.70 6.05 10.39
C ILE A 3 12.60 4.81 11.30
N GLU A 4 13.59 4.61 12.18
CA GLU A 4 13.63 3.46 13.09
C GLU A 4 12.52 3.50 14.14
N GLU A 5 12.23 4.68 14.68
CA GLU A 5 11.12 4.88 15.61
C GLU A 5 9.78 4.59 14.94
N ILE A 6 9.58 5.08 13.71
CA ILE A 6 8.39 4.81 12.92
C ILE A 6 8.23 3.31 12.68
N ALA A 7 9.29 2.64 12.24
CA ALA A 7 9.27 1.20 11.98
C ALA A 7 8.90 0.39 13.24
N LYS A 8 9.47 0.74 14.40
CA LYS A 8 9.12 0.11 15.68
C LYS A 8 7.66 0.32 16.06
N MET A 9 7.12 1.51 15.83
CA MET A 9 5.70 1.79 16.09
C MET A 9 4.78 1.02 15.15
N MET A 10 5.16 0.83 13.89
CA MET A 10 4.36 0.07 12.90
C MET A 10 4.19 -1.40 13.32
N VAL A 11 5.17 -1.98 14.03
CA VAL A 11 5.14 -3.38 14.51
C VAL A 11 4.88 -3.47 16.01
N ALA A 12 4.19 -2.49 16.58
CA ALA A 12 3.85 -2.47 18.01
C ALA A 12 3.10 -3.74 18.43
N LYS A 13 3.44 -4.29 19.60
CA LYS A 13 2.83 -5.53 20.10
C LYS A 13 1.31 -5.42 20.20
N GLY A 14 0.62 -6.41 19.65
CA GLY A 14 -0.85 -6.49 19.67
C GLY A 14 -1.55 -5.61 18.64
N LYS A 15 -0.80 -4.96 17.74
CA LYS A 15 -1.35 -4.13 16.66
C LYS A 15 -0.92 -4.63 15.29
N GLY A 16 -1.75 -4.37 14.29
CA GLY A 16 -1.47 -4.67 12.89
C GLY A 16 -1.51 -3.42 12.01
N ILE A 17 -1.09 -3.56 10.77
CA ILE A 17 -1.21 -2.53 9.74
C ILE A 17 -2.48 -2.81 8.94
N LEU A 18 -3.36 -1.82 8.84
CA LEU A 18 -4.57 -1.88 8.03
C LEU A 18 -4.25 -1.53 6.57
N ALA A 19 -4.49 -2.46 5.65
CA ALA A 19 -4.47 -2.18 4.22
C ALA A 19 -5.82 -1.60 3.80
N ALA A 20 -5.83 -0.30 3.45
CA ALA A 20 -6.98 0.43 2.91
C ALA A 20 -6.59 1.13 1.59
N ASP A 21 -5.71 0.46 0.83
CA ASP A 21 -5.04 0.98 -0.36
C ASP A 21 -5.60 0.42 -1.67
N GLU A 22 -6.80 -0.15 -1.63
CA GLU A 22 -7.46 -0.68 -2.82
C GLU A 22 -7.52 0.38 -3.93
N SER A 23 -7.10 0.00 -5.13
CA SER A 23 -7.27 0.84 -6.31
C SER A 23 -8.75 1.06 -6.61
N THR A 24 -9.06 2.10 -7.38
CA THR A 24 -10.45 2.40 -7.80
C THR A 24 -11.15 1.18 -8.40
N GLY A 25 -10.47 0.42 -9.27
CA GLY A 25 -11.05 -0.78 -9.88
C GLY A 25 -11.30 -1.92 -8.87
N THR A 26 -10.47 -2.03 -7.82
CA THR A 26 -10.70 -3.00 -6.73
C THR A 26 -11.89 -2.56 -5.87
N MET A 27 -11.96 -1.27 -5.53
CA MET A 27 -13.10 -0.71 -4.80
C MET A 27 -14.40 -0.83 -5.58
N GLU A 28 -14.38 -0.64 -6.89
CA GLU A 28 -15.54 -0.83 -7.76
C GLU A 28 -16.12 -2.25 -7.63
N LYS A 29 -15.27 -3.26 -7.73
CA LYS A 29 -15.69 -4.67 -7.55
C LYS A 29 -16.32 -4.91 -6.17
N ARG A 30 -15.71 -4.37 -5.10
CA ARG A 30 -16.22 -4.51 -3.72
C ARG A 30 -17.56 -3.80 -3.52
N LEU A 31 -17.68 -2.56 -3.96
CA LEU A 31 -18.92 -1.80 -3.80
C LEU A 31 -20.06 -2.38 -4.66
N LYS A 32 -19.75 -2.83 -5.87
CA LYS A 32 -20.71 -3.50 -6.75
C LYS A 32 -21.25 -4.80 -6.13
N SER A 33 -20.45 -5.55 -5.42
CA SER A 33 -20.91 -6.79 -4.76
C SER A 33 -21.98 -6.57 -3.68
N VAL A 34 -22.10 -5.34 -3.18
CA VAL A 34 -23.11 -4.91 -2.21
C VAL A 34 -24.10 -3.90 -2.81
N ASN A 35 -24.18 -3.81 -4.15
CA ASN A 35 -25.06 -2.91 -4.89
C ASN A 35 -24.87 -1.41 -4.58
N VAL A 36 -23.65 -0.99 -4.30
CA VAL A 36 -23.28 0.40 -4.08
C VAL A 36 -22.48 0.92 -5.26
N GLU A 37 -22.84 2.09 -5.77
CA GLU A 37 -22.11 2.76 -6.84
C GLU A 37 -20.71 3.19 -6.39
N CYS A 38 -19.70 3.04 -7.25
CA CYS A 38 -18.31 3.38 -6.97
C CYS A 38 -18.03 4.87 -7.24
N THR A 39 -18.73 5.76 -6.54
CA THR A 39 -18.42 7.19 -6.53
C THR A 39 -17.24 7.49 -5.60
N GLU A 40 -16.59 8.64 -5.80
CA GLU A 40 -15.54 9.12 -4.89
C GLU A 40 -16.06 9.20 -3.44
N LYS A 41 -17.26 9.74 -3.24
CA LYS A 41 -17.93 9.82 -1.94
C LYS A 41 -18.13 8.46 -1.29
N ASN A 42 -18.57 7.45 -2.04
CA ASN A 42 -18.81 6.12 -1.49
C ASN A 42 -17.50 5.40 -1.17
N ARG A 43 -16.43 5.62 -1.95
CA ARG A 43 -15.08 5.13 -1.62
C ARG A 43 -14.55 5.77 -0.34
N LEU A 44 -14.73 7.07 -0.19
CA LEU A 44 -14.36 7.78 1.04
C LEU A 44 -15.16 7.27 2.25
N ASN A 45 -16.49 7.20 2.15
CA ASN A 45 -17.36 6.72 3.22
C ASN A 45 -16.97 5.33 3.71
N PHE A 46 -16.68 4.41 2.80
CA PHE A 46 -16.20 3.07 3.14
C PHE A 46 -14.93 3.11 3.99
N ARG A 47 -13.95 3.90 3.59
CA ARG A 47 -12.66 4.02 4.29
C ARG A 47 -12.79 4.79 5.60
N GLU A 48 -13.56 5.88 5.61
CA GLU A 48 -13.79 6.67 6.81
C GLU A 48 -14.49 5.84 7.90
N THR A 49 -15.40 4.95 7.55
CA THR A 49 -16.03 4.02 8.50
C THR A 49 -14.99 3.16 9.21
N LEU A 50 -13.98 2.67 8.49
CA LEU A 50 -12.87 1.91 9.09
C LEU A 50 -12.03 2.81 10.01
N PHE A 51 -11.63 3.98 9.53
CA PHE A 51 -10.73 4.90 10.25
C PHE A 51 -11.37 5.52 11.49
N SER A 52 -12.70 5.59 11.54
CA SER A 52 -13.46 6.11 12.68
C SER A 52 -13.80 5.02 13.71
N SER A 53 -13.46 3.76 13.44
CA SER A 53 -13.73 2.65 14.37
C SER A 53 -12.93 2.79 15.67
N ASN A 54 -13.55 2.44 16.80
CA ASN A 54 -12.87 2.39 18.09
C ASN A 54 -11.70 1.39 18.10
N SER A 55 -11.77 0.34 17.29
CA SER A 55 -10.70 -0.65 17.14
C SER A 55 -9.41 -0.08 16.55
N MET A 56 -9.47 1.05 15.86
CA MET A 56 -8.27 1.75 15.37
C MET A 56 -7.26 2.02 16.50
N LYS A 57 -7.72 2.50 17.64
CA LYS A 57 -6.85 2.85 18.78
C LYS A 57 -6.16 1.66 19.40
N THR A 58 -6.83 0.54 19.47
CA THR A 58 -6.35 -0.65 20.18
C THR A 58 -5.59 -1.63 19.29
N SER A 59 -5.99 -1.73 18.01
CA SER A 59 -5.57 -2.83 17.15
C SER A 59 -4.77 -2.42 15.93
N ILE A 60 -4.72 -1.11 15.59
CA ILE A 60 -4.05 -0.63 14.37
C ILE A 60 -2.87 0.28 14.71
N SER A 61 -1.71 -0.04 14.16
CA SER A 61 -0.48 0.74 14.28
C SER A 61 -0.20 1.63 13.07
N GLY A 62 -0.69 1.24 11.90
CA GLY A 62 -0.51 1.98 10.66
C GLY A 62 -1.62 1.70 9.66
N VAL A 63 -1.84 2.61 8.72
CA VAL A 63 -2.85 2.47 7.65
C VAL A 63 -2.19 2.76 6.32
N ILE A 64 -2.26 1.80 5.38
CA ILE A 64 -1.83 2.01 4.01
C ILE A 64 -2.99 2.65 3.25
N LEU A 65 -2.78 3.85 2.70
CA LEU A 65 -3.79 4.59 1.94
C LEU A 65 -3.57 4.47 0.44
N PHE A 66 -4.63 4.67 -0.32
CA PHE A 66 -4.58 4.96 -1.75
C PHE A 66 -4.39 6.47 -1.95
N ASP A 67 -3.79 6.89 -3.06
CA ASP A 67 -3.44 8.31 -3.34
C ASP A 67 -4.65 9.25 -3.20
N GLU A 68 -5.79 8.89 -3.79
CA GLU A 68 -7.05 9.65 -3.65
C GLU A 68 -7.38 9.91 -2.18
N THR A 69 -7.33 8.87 -1.36
CA THR A 69 -7.73 8.95 0.05
C THR A 69 -6.76 9.75 0.91
N LEU A 70 -5.47 9.70 0.62
CA LEU A 70 -4.47 10.51 1.31
C LEU A 70 -4.76 12.02 1.18
N ARG A 71 -5.38 12.43 0.07
CA ARG A 71 -5.70 13.83 -0.25
C ARG A 71 -7.09 14.26 0.22
N GLN A 72 -7.93 13.34 0.67
CA GLN A 72 -9.31 13.60 1.03
C GLN A 72 -9.45 14.13 2.45
N THR A 73 -10.59 14.75 2.67
CA THR A 73 -11.04 15.25 3.99
C THR A 73 -12.27 14.45 4.42
N SER A 74 -12.30 14.07 5.70
CA SER A 74 -13.41 13.34 6.31
C SER A 74 -14.69 14.17 6.38
N SER A 75 -15.80 13.53 6.66
CA SER A 75 -17.09 14.18 6.90
C SER A 75 -17.06 15.22 8.05
N SER A 76 -16.11 15.07 8.98
CA SER A 76 -15.88 16.02 10.08
C SER A 76 -14.97 17.21 9.72
N GLY A 77 -14.53 17.34 8.45
CA GLY A 77 -13.65 18.42 8.01
C GLY A 77 -12.17 18.23 8.37
N ILE A 78 -11.76 17.04 8.78
CA ILE A 78 -10.37 16.71 9.14
C ILE A 78 -9.75 15.92 7.99
N SER A 79 -8.50 16.22 7.60
CA SER A 79 -7.81 15.43 6.59
C SER A 79 -7.69 13.95 7.01
N ILE A 80 -7.76 13.03 6.08
CA ILE A 80 -7.68 11.59 6.40
C ILE A 80 -6.37 11.22 7.12
N PRO A 81 -5.19 11.73 6.73
CA PRO A 81 -3.97 11.48 7.51
C PRO A 81 -4.08 11.95 8.97
N GLU A 82 -4.70 13.10 9.21
CA GLU A 82 -4.87 13.62 10.56
C GLU A 82 -5.89 12.81 11.37
N LEU A 83 -6.96 12.34 10.74
CA LEU A 83 -7.93 11.43 11.37
C LEU A 83 -7.24 10.13 11.85
N ILE A 84 -6.38 9.56 11.02
CA ILE A 84 -5.60 8.37 11.36
C ILE A 84 -4.62 8.65 12.51
N LYS A 85 -3.90 9.77 12.48
CA LYS A 85 -3.01 10.17 13.58
C LYS A 85 -3.74 10.34 14.91
N LYS A 86 -4.94 10.91 14.91
CA LYS A 86 -5.78 11.06 16.12
C LYS A 86 -6.17 9.71 16.73
N SER A 87 -6.25 8.65 15.95
CA SER A 87 -6.45 7.29 16.45
C SER A 87 -5.18 6.66 17.03
N GLY A 88 -4.02 7.32 16.90
CA GLY A 88 -2.72 6.79 17.32
C GLY A 88 -2.04 5.90 16.28
N ALA A 89 -2.59 5.79 15.07
CA ALA A 89 -2.00 5.04 13.96
C ALA A 89 -1.16 5.95 13.05
N ILE A 90 -0.24 5.36 12.30
CA ILE A 90 0.66 6.04 11.37
C ILE A 90 0.05 6.00 9.97
N PRO A 91 -0.14 7.14 9.28
CA PRO A 91 -0.54 7.16 7.88
C PRO A 91 0.60 6.66 6.97
N GLY A 92 0.26 5.82 6.01
CA GLY A 92 1.15 5.36 4.96
C GLY A 92 0.47 5.40 3.60
N ILE A 93 1.22 5.08 2.55
CA ILE A 93 0.77 5.25 1.17
C ILE A 93 1.25 4.12 0.25
N LYS A 94 0.35 3.58 -0.57
CA LYS A 94 0.71 2.72 -1.70
C LYS A 94 1.24 3.58 -2.83
N VAL A 95 2.48 3.31 -3.27
CA VAL A 95 3.18 4.15 -4.26
C VAL A 95 3.41 3.47 -5.60
N ASP A 96 3.27 2.15 -5.68
CA ASP A 96 3.34 1.46 -6.97
C ASP A 96 2.15 1.82 -7.87
N LYS A 97 2.36 1.71 -9.17
CA LYS A 97 1.36 1.95 -10.22
C LYS A 97 0.79 0.64 -10.79
N GLY A 98 0.93 -0.44 -10.03
CA GLY A 98 0.38 -1.76 -10.35
C GLY A 98 1.32 -2.67 -11.13
N ALA A 99 1.00 -3.95 -11.07
CA ALA A 99 1.72 -5.00 -11.79
C ALA A 99 1.29 -5.03 -13.27
N LYS A 100 2.27 -4.94 -14.17
CA LYS A 100 2.13 -5.00 -15.62
C LYS A 100 2.73 -6.28 -16.16
N SER A 101 2.44 -6.63 -17.40
CA SER A 101 3.08 -7.78 -18.04
C SER A 101 4.58 -7.53 -18.19
N LEU A 102 5.39 -8.50 -17.76
CA LEU A 102 6.83 -8.45 -17.97
C LEU A 102 7.10 -8.72 -19.45
N ALA A 103 7.78 -7.77 -20.11
CA ALA A 103 8.15 -7.94 -21.51
C ALA A 103 9.03 -9.19 -21.71
N GLY A 104 8.70 -9.98 -22.71
CA GLY A 104 9.38 -11.25 -22.96
C GLY A 104 8.88 -12.44 -22.13
N SER A 105 7.81 -12.25 -21.33
CA SER A 105 7.14 -13.32 -20.60
C SER A 105 5.63 -13.26 -20.80
N ASP A 106 4.98 -14.40 -21.02
CA ASP A 106 3.54 -14.47 -21.27
C ASP A 106 2.67 -14.32 -20.01
N LYS A 107 3.22 -14.62 -18.84
CA LYS A 107 2.43 -14.75 -17.59
C LYS A 107 2.98 -13.95 -16.41
N GLU A 108 4.24 -13.55 -16.47
CA GLU A 108 4.89 -12.89 -15.35
C GLU A 108 4.62 -11.39 -15.31
N LYS A 109 4.80 -10.80 -14.15
CA LYS A 109 4.52 -9.38 -13.93
C LYS A 109 5.76 -8.65 -13.43
N ILE A 110 5.86 -7.39 -13.83
CA ILE A 110 6.74 -6.38 -13.24
C ILE A 110 5.89 -5.28 -12.65
N THR A 111 6.20 -4.84 -11.45
CA THR A 111 5.50 -3.71 -10.83
C THR A 111 6.17 -2.40 -11.23
N GLU A 112 5.38 -1.49 -11.75
CA GLU A 112 5.83 -0.17 -12.22
C GLU A 112 5.55 0.92 -11.19
N GLY A 113 6.16 2.12 -11.38
CA GLY A 113 5.89 3.28 -10.55
C GLY A 113 7.15 4.02 -10.06
N LEU A 114 8.35 3.66 -10.54
CA LEU A 114 9.59 4.35 -10.16
C LEU A 114 9.70 5.75 -10.78
N ASP A 115 9.09 5.98 -11.95
CA ASP A 115 9.14 7.27 -12.62
C ASP A 115 8.46 8.36 -11.78
N GLY A 116 9.19 9.45 -11.51
CA GLY A 116 8.74 10.54 -10.66
C GLY A 116 8.49 10.15 -9.19
N LEU A 117 8.96 8.99 -8.73
CA LEU A 117 8.70 8.52 -7.37
C LEU A 117 9.30 9.45 -6.32
N ARG A 118 10.51 9.98 -6.56
CA ARG A 118 11.18 10.88 -5.61
C ARG A 118 10.33 12.12 -5.29
N ASP A 119 9.75 12.74 -6.31
CA ASP A 119 8.91 13.94 -6.14
C ASP A 119 7.60 13.57 -5.42
N ARG A 120 6.98 12.44 -5.79
CA ARG A 120 5.78 11.94 -5.09
C ARG A 120 6.05 11.62 -3.63
N MET A 121 7.22 11.09 -3.29
CA MET A 121 7.57 10.80 -1.89
C MET A 121 7.65 12.06 -1.04
N LYS A 122 8.22 13.12 -1.57
CA LYS A 122 8.26 14.42 -0.91
C LYS A 122 6.85 14.97 -0.66
N GLU A 123 6.02 14.96 -1.69
CA GLU A 123 4.62 15.39 -1.57
C GLU A 123 3.84 14.57 -0.53
N TYR A 124 3.96 13.23 -0.57
CA TYR A 124 3.26 12.36 0.38
C TYR A 124 3.74 12.54 1.82
N TYR A 125 5.03 12.81 2.01
CA TYR A 125 5.56 13.15 3.33
C TYR A 125 4.93 14.44 3.87
N ASP A 126 4.81 15.47 3.03
CA ASP A 126 4.21 16.76 3.39
C ASP A 126 2.71 16.61 3.68
N LEU A 127 2.00 15.72 2.99
CA LEU A 127 0.61 15.35 3.27
C LEU A 127 0.43 14.51 4.54
N GLY A 128 1.51 14.08 5.17
CA GLY A 128 1.49 13.40 6.46
C GLY A 128 1.78 11.91 6.46
N ALA A 129 2.04 11.28 5.31
CA ALA A 129 2.48 9.90 5.25
C ALA A 129 3.88 9.73 5.89
N ARG A 130 4.11 8.58 6.54
CA ARG A 130 5.39 8.26 7.20
C ARG A 130 5.95 6.90 6.79
N PHE A 131 5.19 6.13 6.05
CA PHE A 131 5.67 4.91 5.41
C PHE A 131 5.04 4.75 4.03
N ALA A 132 5.68 3.96 3.20
CA ALA A 132 5.18 3.64 1.87
C ALA A 132 5.15 2.13 1.66
N LYS A 133 4.32 1.67 0.71
CA LYS A 133 4.22 0.27 0.33
C LYS A 133 4.37 0.12 -1.18
N TRP A 134 5.12 -0.90 -1.57
CA TRP A 134 5.25 -1.36 -2.96
C TRP A 134 5.14 -2.87 -3.01
N ARG A 135 4.19 -3.37 -3.80
CA ARG A 135 3.91 -4.79 -3.98
C ARG A 135 4.48 -5.27 -5.32
N ALA A 136 5.34 -6.27 -5.29
CA ALA A 136 5.65 -7.12 -6.45
C ALA A 136 4.87 -8.44 -6.32
N VAL A 137 4.49 -9.06 -7.43
CA VAL A 137 3.72 -10.31 -7.41
C VAL A 137 4.42 -11.40 -8.19
N TYR A 138 4.42 -12.61 -7.63
CA TYR A 138 5.01 -13.80 -8.21
C TYR A 138 4.01 -14.94 -8.26
N SER A 139 3.82 -15.54 -9.43
CA SER A 139 3.10 -16.81 -9.56
C SER A 139 4.11 -17.96 -9.56
N ILE A 140 3.79 -19.05 -8.89
CA ILE A 140 4.65 -20.25 -8.84
C ILE A 140 4.08 -21.31 -9.76
N SER A 141 4.95 -21.90 -10.59
CA SER A 141 4.69 -23.06 -11.42
C SER A 141 6.00 -23.81 -11.69
N SER A 142 5.96 -24.84 -12.52
CA SER A 142 7.18 -25.55 -12.95
C SER A 142 8.19 -24.68 -13.71
N SER A 143 7.76 -23.55 -14.28
CA SER A 143 8.60 -22.63 -15.08
C SER A 143 8.61 -21.19 -14.58
N HIS A 144 7.88 -20.90 -13.50
CA HIS A 144 7.77 -19.55 -12.93
C HIS A 144 7.96 -19.57 -11.40
N PRO A 145 8.49 -18.49 -10.80
CA PRO A 145 9.00 -17.29 -11.47
C PRO A 145 10.36 -17.55 -12.16
N SER A 146 10.58 -16.88 -13.30
CA SER A 146 11.88 -16.89 -13.99
C SER A 146 12.88 -16.01 -13.25
N ASP A 147 14.17 -16.29 -13.49
CA ASP A 147 15.28 -15.44 -13.02
C ASP A 147 15.12 -13.98 -13.42
N GLN A 148 14.61 -13.72 -14.63
CA GLN A 148 14.35 -12.37 -15.11
C GLN A 148 13.28 -11.68 -14.27
N CYS A 149 12.17 -12.35 -13.98
CA CYS A 149 11.10 -11.82 -13.16
C CYS A 149 11.56 -11.49 -11.74
N ILE A 150 12.29 -12.41 -11.11
CA ILE A 150 12.84 -12.24 -9.76
C ILE A 150 13.79 -11.04 -9.72
N LYS A 151 14.79 -11.00 -10.60
CA LYS A 151 15.80 -9.95 -10.61
C LYS A 151 15.24 -8.58 -10.93
N SER A 152 14.30 -8.49 -11.88
CA SER A 152 13.67 -7.22 -12.26
C SER A 152 12.84 -6.64 -11.12
N ASN A 153 12.03 -7.45 -10.47
CA ASN A 153 11.22 -6.99 -9.34
C ASN A 153 12.08 -6.70 -8.09
N ALA A 154 13.10 -7.51 -7.81
CA ALA A 154 14.04 -7.25 -6.72
C ALA A 154 14.78 -5.92 -6.91
N HIS A 155 15.23 -5.62 -8.13
CA HIS A 155 15.85 -4.34 -8.47
C HIS A 155 14.89 -3.16 -8.29
N ALA A 156 13.64 -3.30 -8.76
CA ALA A 156 12.61 -2.27 -8.58
C ALA A 156 12.31 -2.02 -7.09
N LEU A 157 12.16 -3.09 -6.30
CA LEU A 157 11.94 -3.00 -4.85
C LEU A 157 13.12 -2.34 -4.12
N ALA A 158 14.36 -2.65 -4.48
CA ALA A 158 15.55 -2.04 -3.89
C ALA A 158 15.62 -0.53 -4.18
N ARG A 159 15.38 -0.13 -5.43
CA ARG A 159 15.34 1.30 -5.82
C ARG A 159 14.22 2.04 -5.12
N TYR A 160 13.03 1.46 -5.08
CA TYR A 160 11.89 2.00 -4.34
C TYR A 160 12.23 2.23 -2.87
N ALA A 161 12.77 1.22 -2.20
CA ALA A 161 13.10 1.31 -0.77
C ALA A 161 14.11 2.44 -0.49
N ALA A 162 15.15 2.56 -1.30
CA ALA A 162 16.15 3.63 -1.16
C ALA A 162 15.54 5.03 -1.33
N ILE A 163 14.65 5.24 -2.31
CA ILE A 163 13.96 6.52 -2.54
C ILE A 163 13.04 6.86 -1.36
N VAL A 164 12.33 5.89 -0.81
CA VAL A 164 11.45 6.09 0.35
C VAL A 164 12.26 6.47 1.60
N GLN A 165 13.40 5.81 1.84
CA GLN A 165 14.29 6.15 2.95
C GLN A 165 14.92 7.55 2.79
N GLU A 166 15.30 7.94 1.58
CA GLU A 166 15.76 9.29 1.26
C GLU A 166 14.72 10.35 1.66
N ALA A 167 13.43 10.05 1.46
CA ALA A 167 12.31 10.89 1.89
C ALA A 167 11.97 10.77 3.40
N LYS A 168 12.80 10.12 4.20
CA LYS A 168 12.61 9.91 5.65
C LYS A 168 11.34 9.13 6.00
N MET A 169 10.94 8.21 5.12
CA MET A 169 9.79 7.34 5.31
C MET A 169 10.25 5.86 5.41
N VAL A 170 9.43 5.02 6.02
CA VAL A 170 9.70 3.58 6.14
C VAL A 170 9.17 2.86 4.90
N PRO A 171 9.99 2.10 4.15
CA PRO A 171 9.51 1.28 3.05
C PRO A 171 8.96 -0.07 3.53
N ILE A 172 7.74 -0.42 3.14
CA ILE A 172 7.25 -1.80 3.16
C ILE A 172 7.60 -2.43 1.82
N VAL A 173 8.54 -3.37 1.84
CA VAL A 173 8.97 -4.17 0.70
C VAL A 173 8.12 -5.44 0.67
N GLU A 174 7.21 -5.55 -0.30
CA GLU A 174 6.22 -6.62 -0.37
C GLU A 174 6.40 -7.49 -1.62
N PRO A 175 7.32 -8.47 -1.60
CA PRO A 175 7.42 -9.51 -2.61
C PRO A 175 6.36 -10.58 -2.34
N GLU A 176 5.16 -10.42 -2.90
CA GLU A 176 4.04 -11.31 -2.66
C GLU A 176 4.09 -12.52 -3.59
N VAL A 177 4.08 -13.71 -2.99
CA VAL A 177 3.82 -14.96 -3.69
C VAL A 177 2.31 -15.19 -3.72
N LEU A 178 1.73 -15.30 -4.92
CA LEU A 178 0.30 -15.55 -5.07
C LEU A 178 -0.03 -16.96 -4.56
N MET A 179 -1.12 -17.07 -3.82
CA MET A 179 -1.58 -18.34 -3.24
C MET A 179 -2.24 -19.26 -4.28
N ASP A 180 -2.66 -18.70 -5.42
CA ASP A 180 -3.31 -19.44 -6.48
C ASP A 180 -2.28 -20.33 -7.22
N GLY A 181 -2.68 -21.56 -7.52
CA GLY A 181 -1.86 -22.53 -8.26
C GLY A 181 -1.82 -23.90 -7.59
N GLU A 182 -1.10 -24.84 -8.21
CA GLU A 182 -0.95 -26.22 -7.74
C GLU A 182 0.36 -26.46 -6.97
N HIS A 183 1.09 -25.41 -6.65
CA HIS A 183 2.34 -25.51 -5.90
C HIS A 183 2.12 -25.88 -4.43
N THR A 184 3.07 -26.57 -3.84
CA THR A 184 3.10 -26.94 -2.43
C THR A 184 4.10 -26.05 -1.69
N ILE A 185 4.17 -26.22 -0.36
CA ILE A 185 5.15 -25.53 0.49
C ILE A 185 6.58 -26.09 0.32
N CYS A 186 6.68 -27.27 -0.29
CA CYS A 186 7.95 -27.99 -0.52
C CYS A 186 8.38 -27.88 -1.98
#